data_c992b2beb2ebb9355f37844b1b43df36
#
_entry.id   c992b2beb2ebb9355f37844b1b43df36
#
_cell.length_a   1.000
_cell.length_b   1.000
_cell.length_c   1.000
_cell.angle_alpha   90.00
_cell.angle_beta   90.00
_cell.angle_gamma   90.00
#
_symmetry.space_group_name_H-M   'P 1'
#
loop_
_entity.id
_entity.type
_entity.pdbx_description
1 polymer ?
#
loop_
_entity_poly.entity_id
_entity_poly.type
_entity_poly.pdbx_seq_one_letter_code
_entity_poly.pdbx_strand_id
1 'polypeptide(L)'
;RNLHRAISTVLPTVCFAGDPATPDALFPNNVFGTAAGRCIIGRMRHPVRQREAIRSDIRGFFAEMLGRDEVDLSVQPHPCELTGALVIDRARGLGYCGLSERCDEAGARLMHEAFGLRATLLFDLAPGEYHANVVLAVLAGRAVLLGPSGFADAAAADAIATLYAPYAVLLRPEQQAAFAANAIALAPGRVWMSEAAAAALDAAQVRALAAAGFQVGQVPLAAIEAGGGSLRCCVA
;
A
#
# COMPACT_ATOMS: atom_id res chain seq x y z
N ARG A 1 -11.76 -1.42 14.61
CA ARG A 1 -12.84 -2.46 14.70
C ARG A 1 -13.62 -2.58 13.40
N ASN A 2 -14.07 -1.47 12.77
CA ASN A 2 -14.84 -1.52 11.51
C ASN A 2 -14.08 -2.18 10.38
N LEU A 3 -12.81 -1.78 10.17
CA LEU A 3 -11.94 -2.37 9.16
C LEU A 3 -11.77 -3.89 9.37
N HIS A 4 -11.47 -4.32 10.59
CA HIS A 4 -11.35 -5.74 10.92
C HIS A 4 -12.63 -6.51 10.55
N ARG A 5 -13.81 -6.02 10.95
CA ARG A 5 -15.08 -6.66 10.61
C ARG A 5 -15.27 -6.77 9.09
N ALA A 6 -15.00 -5.70 8.35
CA ALA A 6 -15.17 -5.67 6.90
C ALA A 6 -14.27 -6.68 6.20
N ILE A 7 -12.97 -6.69 6.52
CA ILE A 7 -12.00 -7.60 5.89
C ILE A 7 -12.26 -9.05 6.30
N SER A 8 -12.65 -9.30 7.57
CA SER A 8 -12.95 -10.65 8.06
C SER A 8 -14.13 -11.33 7.36
N THR A 9 -14.94 -10.59 6.60
CA THR A 9 -15.99 -11.20 5.75
C THR A 9 -15.43 -11.92 4.52
N VAL A 10 -14.18 -11.66 4.16
CA VAL A 10 -13.54 -12.21 2.94
C VAL A 10 -12.24 -12.95 3.21
N LEU A 11 -11.53 -12.61 4.29
CA LEU A 11 -10.25 -13.23 4.67
C LEU A 11 -10.12 -13.37 6.19
N PRO A 12 -9.46 -14.44 6.68
CA PRO A 12 -9.01 -14.47 8.07
C PRO A 12 -8.13 -13.25 8.37
N THR A 13 -8.44 -12.55 9.44
CA THR A 13 -7.76 -11.28 9.79
C THR A 13 -7.26 -11.33 11.22
N VAL A 14 -5.98 -11.04 11.42
CA VAL A 14 -5.36 -10.93 12.74
C VAL A 14 -5.13 -9.47 13.05
N CYS A 15 -5.45 -9.07 14.27
CA CYS A 15 -5.18 -7.73 14.79
C CYS A 15 -4.24 -7.85 15.99
N PHE A 16 -3.12 -7.14 15.93
CA PHE A 16 -2.21 -7.00 17.06
C PHE A 16 -2.60 -5.82 17.93
N ALA A 17 -2.33 -5.91 19.20
CA ALA A 17 -2.59 -4.81 20.14
C ALA A 17 -1.72 -3.59 19.78
N GLY A 18 -2.29 -2.40 19.88
CA GLY A 18 -1.53 -1.15 19.73
C GLY A 18 -0.59 -0.92 20.93
N ASP A 19 0.48 -0.18 20.68
CA ASP A 19 1.40 0.32 21.72
C ASP A 19 1.34 1.86 21.72
N PRO A 20 1.01 2.50 22.86
CA PRO A 20 0.99 3.96 22.96
C PRO A 20 2.32 4.64 22.61
N ALA A 21 3.45 3.93 22.72
CA ALA A 21 4.77 4.43 22.36
C ALA A 21 4.99 4.49 20.83
N THR A 22 4.13 3.85 20.04
CA THR A 22 4.17 3.80 18.57
C THR A 22 2.80 4.13 17.99
N PRO A 23 2.37 5.41 18.04
CA PRO A 23 1.01 5.82 17.67
C PRO A 23 0.66 5.51 16.22
N ASP A 24 1.67 5.48 15.31
CA ASP A 24 1.49 5.18 13.89
C ASP A 24 1.52 3.68 13.55
N ALA A 25 1.66 2.79 14.54
CA ALA A 25 1.64 1.33 14.34
C ALA A 25 0.30 0.82 13.78
N LEU A 26 -0.72 1.68 13.69
CA LEU A 26 -1.96 1.41 12.97
C LEU A 26 -1.75 1.33 11.44
N PHE A 27 -0.56 1.71 10.94
CA PHE A 27 -0.15 1.61 9.53
C PHE A 27 0.95 0.54 9.34
N PRO A 28 0.66 -0.73 9.61
CA PRO A 28 1.67 -1.81 9.64
C PRO A 28 2.30 -2.10 8.27
N ASN A 29 1.65 -1.76 7.18
CA ASN A 29 2.12 -2.01 5.81
C ASN A 29 3.47 -1.35 5.48
N ASN A 30 3.85 -0.33 6.23
CA ASN A 30 5.12 0.37 6.03
C ASN A 30 6.28 -0.38 6.69
N VAL A 31 5.98 -1.19 7.70
CA VAL A 31 6.96 -1.89 8.54
C VAL A 31 7.02 -3.37 8.24
N PHE A 32 5.86 -4.00 8.01
CA PHE A 32 5.73 -5.43 7.74
C PHE A 32 5.15 -5.66 6.35
N GLY A 33 5.72 -6.58 5.62
CA GLY A 33 5.22 -6.99 4.32
C GLY A 33 5.49 -8.47 4.09
N THR A 34 4.71 -9.08 3.21
CA THR A 34 4.84 -10.51 2.93
C THR A 34 5.14 -10.78 1.45
N ALA A 35 6.02 -11.73 1.20
CA ALA A 35 6.24 -12.34 -0.10
C ALA A 35 6.10 -13.87 0.04
N ALA A 36 6.27 -14.62 -1.06
CA ALA A 36 6.19 -16.07 -1.01
C ALA A 36 7.24 -16.64 -0.02
N GLY A 37 6.76 -17.26 1.06
CA GLY A 37 7.61 -17.84 2.11
C GLY A 37 8.28 -16.85 3.06
N ARG A 38 8.13 -15.54 2.89
CA ARG A 38 8.89 -14.52 3.62
C ARG A 38 8.01 -13.53 4.35
N CYS A 39 8.51 -13.05 5.50
CA CYS A 39 8.10 -11.81 6.15
C CYS A 39 9.22 -10.78 6.01
N ILE A 40 8.92 -9.62 5.47
CA ILE A 40 9.90 -8.56 5.22
C ILE A 40 9.65 -7.45 6.23
N ILE A 41 10.70 -6.97 6.87
CA ILE A 41 10.66 -5.89 7.85
C ILE A 41 11.35 -4.66 7.25
N GLY A 42 10.63 -3.57 7.12
CA GLY A 42 11.09 -2.34 6.48
C GLY A 42 11.89 -1.43 7.41
N ARG A 43 12.74 -0.59 6.81
CA ARG A 43 13.44 0.50 7.51
C ARG A 43 12.60 1.76 7.47
N MET A 44 12.06 2.13 8.62
CA MET A 44 11.31 3.37 8.77
C MET A 44 12.24 4.58 8.79
N ARG A 45 11.83 5.66 8.13
CA ARG A 45 12.57 6.94 8.13
C ARG A 45 12.64 7.55 9.53
N HIS A 46 11.51 7.59 10.23
CA HIS A 46 11.42 8.26 11.53
C HIS A 46 11.76 7.34 12.71
N PRO A 47 12.60 7.78 13.66
CA PRO A 47 13.05 6.96 14.79
C PRO A 47 11.90 6.41 15.65
N VAL A 48 10.82 7.15 15.83
CA VAL A 48 9.66 6.67 16.59
C VAL A 48 9.03 5.45 15.93
N ARG A 49 8.94 5.43 14.61
CA ARG A 49 8.41 4.32 13.84
C ARG A 49 9.38 3.14 13.69
N GLN A 50 10.68 3.36 13.82
CA GLN A 50 11.67 2.28 13.84
C GLN A 50 11.44 1.31 15.02
N ARG A 51 10.79 1.76 16.10
CA ARG A 51 10.40 0.92 17.23
C ARG A 51 9.32 -0.12 16.84
N GLU A 52 8.57 0.12 15.78
CA GLU A 52 7.56 -0.83 15.30
C GLU A 52 8.21 -2.10 14.74
N ALA A 53 9.41 -1.99 14.15
CA ALA A 53 10.13 -3.11 13.57
C ALA A 53 10.58 -4.16 14.59
N ILE A 54 10.73 -3.79 15.88
CA ILE A 54 11.18 -4.72 16.94
C ILE A 54 10.03 -5.44 17.67
N ARG A 55 8.79 -5.33 17.18
CA ARG A 55 7.60 -6.00 17.74
C ARG A 55 7.74 -7.52 17.66
N SER A 56 8.18 -8.12 18.76
CA SER A 56 8.40 -9.57 18.87
C SER A 56 7.13 -10.40 18.71
N ASP A 57 5.97 -9.87 19.10
CA ASP A 57 4.69 -10.52 18.94
C ASP A 57 4.28 -10.65 17.46
N ILE A 58 4.57 -9.64 16.63
CA ILE A 58 4.31 -9.66 15.18
C ILE A 58 5.34 -10.57 14.49
N ARG A 59 6.64 -10.39 14.79
CA ARG A 59 7.71 -11.20 14.20
C ARG A 59 7.53 -12.68 14.55
N GLY A 60 7.25 -13.02 15.82
CA GLY A 60 6.97 -14.38 16.26
C GLY A 60 5.75 -14.98 15.58
N PHE A 61 4.68 -14.21 15.36
CA PHE A 61 3.53 -14.68 14.60
C PHE A 61 3.90 -15.14 13.19
N PHE A 62 4.69 -14.34 12.46
CA PHE A 62 5.12 -14.73 11.11
C PHE A 62 6.09 -15.88 11.09
N ALA A 63 7.07 -15.89 11.99
CA ALA A 63 8.11 -16.94 12.04
C ALA A 63 7.57 -18.27 12.59
N GLU A 64 6.95 -18.24 13.76
CA GLU A 64 6.61 -19.44 14.53
C GLU A 64 5.26 -20.03 14.13
N MET A 65 4.24 -19.17 13.90
CA MET A 65 2.90 -19.64 13.55
C MET A 65 2.70 -19.83 12.05
N LEU A 66 3.32 -18.99 11.22
CA LEU A 66 3.16 -19.06 9.75
C LEU A 66 4.37 -19.66 9.04
N GLY A 67 5.47 -19.98 9.74
CA GLY A 67 6.68 -20.58 9.18
C GLY A 67 7.31 -19.72 8.07
N ARG A 68 7.31 -18.37 8.24
CA ARG A 68 7.87 -17.45 7.28
C ARG A 68 9.33 -17.14 7.60
N ASP A 69 10.19 -17.20 6.59
CA ASP A 69 11.55 -16.70 6.71
C ASP A 69 11.55 -15.17 6.86
N GLU A 70 12.34 -14.66 7.79
CA GLU A 70 12.44 -13.24 8.02
C GLU A 70 13.51 -12.60 7.14
N VAL A 71 13.18 -11.52 6.45
CA VAL A 71 14.10 -10.63 5.73
C VAL A 71 14.07 -9.27 6.42
N ASP A 72 15.05 -9.01 7.27
CA ASP A 72 15.10 -7.80 8.09
C ASP A 72 15.88 -6.66 7.40
N LEU A 73 15.15 -5.76 6.74
CA LEU A 73 15.70 -4.54 6.16
C LEU A 73 15.77 -3.38 7.17
N SER A 74 15.29 -3.56 8.41
CA SER A 74 15.29 -2.48 9.40
C SER A 74 16.68 -2.15 9.92
N VAL A 75 17.63 -3.06 9.78
CA VAL A 75 19.01 -2.95 10.32
C VAL A 75 19.98 -2.19 9.43
N GLN A 76 19.61 -1.94 8.17
CA GLN A 76 20.44 -1.21 7.20
C GLN A 76 20.06 0.29 7.17
N PRO A 77 20.90 1.22 6.64
CA PRO A 77 20.70 2.66 6.82
C PRO A 77 19.65 3.29 5.89
N HIS A 78 19.32 2.68 4.74
CA HIS A 78 18.47 3.27 3.72
C HIS A 78 16.98 3.16 4.06
N PRO A 79 16.19 4.24 4.04
CA PRO A 79 14.77 4.17 4.28
C PRO A 79 14.07 3.32 3.21
N CYS A 80 13.21 2.42 3.63
CA CYS A 80 12.40 1.58 2.75
C CYS A 80 11.10 1.19 3.47
N GLU A 81 10.11 2.10 3.41
CA GLU A 81 8.81 1.93 4.08
C GLU A 81 7.88 1.04 3.25
N LEU A 82 8.32 -0.17 3.01
CA LEU A 82 7.70 -1.30 2.31
C LEU A 82 6.53 -0.92 1.37
N THR A 83 5.34 -1.47 1.62
CA THR A 83 4.19 -1.27 0.72
C THR A 83 3.48 0.09 0.92
N GLY A 84 4.06 0.99 1.69
CA GLY A 84 3.81 2.41 1.60
C GLY A 84 4.47 3.01 0.36
N ALA A 85 5.79 2.84 0.27
CA ALA A 85 6.60 3.36 -0.83
C ALA A 85 6.55 2.50 -2.11
N LEU A 86 6.27 1.20 -1.98
CA LEU A 86 6.27 0.21 -3.07
C LEU A 86 4.87 -0.37 -3.29
N VAL A 87 4.25 -0.08 -4.41
CA VAL A 87 3.02 -0.73 -4.86
C VAL A 87 3.37 -1.93 -5.73
N ILE A 88 2.80 -3.10 -5.43
CA ILE A 88 3.19 -4.36 -6.09
C ILE A 88 2.04 -4.90 -6.93
N ASP A 89 2.30 -5.13 -8.22
CA ASP A 89 1.50 -6.00 -9.07
C ASP A 89 1.99 -7.45 -8.91
N ARG A 90 1.36 -8.18 -8.02
CA ARG A 90 1.73 -9.57 -7.75
C ARG A 90 1.48 -10.49 -8.94
N ALA A 91 0.51 -10.18 -9.79
CA ALA A 91 0.20 -11.00 -10.96
C ALA A 91 1.30 -10.94 -12.03
N ARG A 92 1.95 -9.78 -12.16
CA ARG A 92 3.02 -9.57 -13.14
C ARG A 92 4.42 -9.61 -12.52
N GLY A 93 4.53 -9.60 -11.19
CA GLY A 93 5.81 -9.50 -10.47
C GLY A 93 6.45 -8.12 -10.66
N LEU A 94 5.66 -7.07 -10.80
CA LEU A 94 6.14 -5.71 -11.00
C LEU A 94 5.99 -4.88 -9.72
N GLY A 95 6.97 -4.00 -9.48
CA GLY A 95 6.93 -2.98 -8.44
C GLY A 95 6.85 -1.58 -9.03
N TYR A 96 6.14 -0.70 -8.35
CA TYR A 96 6.07 0.73 -8.62
C TYR A 96 6.49 1.46 -7.35
N CYS A 97 7.71 1.98 -7.33
CA CYS A 97 8.30 2.56 -6.14
C CYS A 97 8.40 4.08 -6.27
N GLY A 98 7.68 4.79 -5.40
CA GLY A 98 7.75 6.24 -5.29
C GLY A 98 8.89 6.67 -4.38
N LEU A 99 9.85 7.41 -4.94
CA LEU A 99 10.98 7.97 -4.21
C LEU A 99 10.55 9.21 -3.43
N SER A 100 10.96 9.28 -2.17
CA SER A 100 10.68 10.37 -1.24
C SER A 100 11.65 10.29 -0.05
N GLU A 101 11.46 11.08 0.99
CA GLU A 101 12.20 10.91 2.24
C GLU A 101 11.97 9.52 2.90
N ARG A 102 10.89 8.81 2.53
CA ARG A 102 10.51 7.51 3.09
C ARG A 102 11.11 6.32 2.34
N CYS A 103 11.68 6.56 1.16
CA CYS A 103 12.35 5.54 0.36
C CYS A 103 13.32 6.19 -0.61
N ASP A 104 14.60 5.83 -0.52
CA ASP A 104 15.62 6.18 -1.50
C ASP A 104 15.83 5.03 -2.51
N GLU A 105 16.66 5.26 -3.55
CA GLU A 105 16.93 4.25 -4.57
C GLU A 105 17.56 2.97 -4.00
N ALA A 106 18.42 3.09 -2.98
CA ALA A 106 19.05 1.93 -2.36
C ALA A 106 18.02 1.10 -1.59
N GLY A 107 17.12 1.77 -0.83
CA GLY A 107 15.98 1.15 -0.18
C GLY A 107 15.03 0.47 -1.16
N ALA A 108 14.77 1.10 -2.31
CA ALA A 108 13.96 0.53 -3.37
C ALA A 108 14.57 -0.75 -3.96
N ARG A 109 15.90 -0.79 -4.16
CA ARG A 109 16.62 -2.01 -4.62
C ARG A 109 16.53 -3.14 -3.61
N LEU A 110 16.70 -2.83 -2.32
CA LEU A 110 16.56 -3.82 -1.24
C LEU A 110 15.14 -4.40 -1.21
N MET A 111 14.11 -3.57 -1.37
CA MET A 111 12.74 -4.05 -1.46
C MET A 111 12.49 -4.89 -2.72
N HIS A 112 13.03 -4.49 -3.88
CA HIS A 112 12.95 -5.27 -5.11
C HIS A 112 13.41 -6.72 -4.89
N GLU A 113 14.59 -6.89 -4.29
CA GLU A 113 15.19 -8.19 -3.98
C GLU A 113 14.38 -8.96 -2.92
N ALA A 114 14.02 -8.30 -1.82
CA ALA A 114 13.29 -8.93 -0.71
C ALA A 114 11.92 -9.45 -1.16
N PHE A 115 11.19 -8.69 -1.97
CA PHE A 115 9.90 -9.11 -2.54
C PHE A 115 10.03 -10.05 -3.73
N GLY A 116 11.23 -10.24 -4.30
CA GLY A 116 11.48 -11.12 -5.45
C GLY A 116 10.78 -10.64 -6.72
N LEU A 117 10.84 -9.34 -6.99
CA LEU A 117 10.17 -8.73 -8.13
C LEU A 117 10.96 -8.97 -9.42
N ARG A 118 10.26 -9.02 -10.55
CA ARG A 118 10.90 -9.14 -11.89
C ARG A 118 11.45 -7.82 -12.38
N ALA A 119 10.73 -6.74 -12.09
CA ALA A 119 11.13 -5.37 -12.41
C ALA A 119 10.48 -4.40 -11.44
N THR A 120 11.11 -3.26 -11.21
CA THR A 120 10.57 -2.15 -10.43
C THR A 120 10.78 -0.84 -11.17
N LEU A 121 9.67 -0.14 -11.44
CA LEU A 121 9.71 1.23 -11.93
C LEU A 121 9.92 2.16 -10.74
N LEU A 122 10.99 2.96 -10.79
CA LEU A 122 11.25 4.04 -9.85
C LEU A 122 10.72 5.34 -10.44
N PHE A 123 10.08 6.14 -9.61
CA PHE A 123 9.63 7.49 -9.98
C PHE A 123 9.66 8.41 -8.76
N ASP A 124 9.89 9.69 -8.99
CA ASP A 124 9.81 10.68 -7.93
C ASP A 124 8.36 11.03 -7.65
N LEU A 125 8.00 11.07 -6.38
CA LEU A 125 6.71 11.59 -5.94
C LEU A 125 6.69 13.12 -6.07
N ALA A 126 5.51 13.66 -6.36
CA ALA A 126 5.29 15.11 -6.37
C ALA A 126 5.58 15.72 -4.99
N PRO A 127 5.99 16.99 -4.91
CA PRO A 127 6.19 17.67 -3.64
C PRO A 127 4.96 17.59 -2.72
N GLY A 128 5.17 17.14 -1.47
CA GLY A 128 4.11 16.95 -0.48
C GLY A 128 3.59 15.52 -0.40
N GLU A 129 3.83 14.68 -1.41
CA GLU A 129 3.53 13.25 -1.35
C GLU A 129 4.65 12.49 -0.62
N TYR A 130 4.27 11.45 0.13
CA TYR A 130 5.21 10.72 0.99
C TYR A 130 5.29 9.22 0.67
N HIS A 131 4.24 8.62 0.12
CA HIS A 131 4.19 7.20 -0.23
C HIS A 131 3.50 6.96 -1.59
N ALA A 132 3.96 5.97 -2.34
CA ALA A 132 3.35 5.57 -3.60
C ALA A 132 1.90 5.09 -3.43
N ASN A 133 1.56 4.44 -2.32
CA ASN A 133 0.22 3.88 -2.09
C ASN A 133 -0.87 4.91 -1.80
N VAL A 134 -0.53 6.20 -1.72
CA VAL A 134 -1.53 7.29 -1.66
C VAL A 134 -1.83 7.87 -3.04
N VAL A 135 -0.99 7.59 -4.02
CA VAL A 135 -1.16 8.06 -5.41
C VAL A 135 -1.46 6.94 -6.40
N LEU A 136 -1.24 5.68 -6.01
CA LEU A 136 -1.35 4.51 -6.88
C LEU A 136 -1.87 3.29 -6.13
N ALA A 137 -2.83 2.56 -6.71
CA ALA A 137 -3.20 1.22 -6.28
C ALA A 137 -3.36 0.28 -7.47
N VAL A 138 -2.63 -0.83 -7.48
CA VAL A 138 -2.85 -1.93 -8.44
C VAL A 138 -3.87 -2.90 -7.87
N LEU A 139 -4.92 -3.15 -8.63
CA LEU A 139 -6.04 -3.98 -8.22
C LEU A 139 -5.95 -5.35 -8.90
N ALA A 140 -5.36 -6.32 -8.20
CA ALA A 140 -5.21 -7.71 -8.62
C ALA A 140 -4.62 -7.87 -10.05
N GLY A 141 -3.73 -6.97 -10.48
CA GLY A 141 -3.12 -6.96 -11.81
C GLY A 141 -4.07 -6.63 -12.96
N ARG A 142 -5.35 -6.30 -12.70
CA ARG A 142 -6.36 -6.05 -13.76
C ARG A 142 -6.65 -4.59 -13.98
N ALA A 143 -6.65 -3.79 -12.94
CA ALA A 143 -6.96 -2.37 -12.99
C ALA A 143 -5.98 -1.58 -12.13
N VAL A 144 -5.95 -0.27 -12.33
CA VAL A 144 -5.18 0.66 -11.50
C VAL A 144 -6.04 1.86 -11.13
N LEU A 145 -5.96 2.29 -9.87
CA LEU A 145 -6.36 3.63 -9.44
C LEU A 145 -5.10 4.49 -9.43
N LEU A 146 -5.10 5.60 -10.13
CA LEU A 146 -3.90 6.40 -10.36
C LEU A 146 -4.22 7.89 -10.25
N GLY A 147 -3.54 8.58 -9.33
CA GLY A 147 -3.57 10.04 -9.20
C GLY A 147 -2.34 10.66 -9.88
N PRO A 148 -2.44 11.11 -11.14
CA PRO A 148 -1.27 11.62 -11.88
C PRO A 148 -0.60 12.83 -11.21
N SER A 149 -1.36 13.64 -10.47
CA SER A 149 -0.84 14.79 -9.73
C SER A 149 0.15 14.43 -8.61
N GLY A 150 0.17 13.17 -8.18
CA GLY A 150 1.11 12.67 -7.18
C GLY A 150 2.47 12.26 -7.72
N PHE A 151 2.69 12.36 -9.04
CA PHE A 151 3.96 12.06 -9.70
C PHE A 151 4.69 13.35 -10.08
N ALA A 152 6.00 13.42 -9.87
CA ALA A 152 6.80 14.56 -10.30
C ALA A 152 6.94 14.61 -11.83
N ASP A 153 6.93 13.44 -12.49
CA ASP A 153 6.93 13.32 -13.95
C ASP A 153 5.66 12.58 -14.43
N ALA A 154 4.88 13.25 -15.26
CA ALA A 154 3.67 12.70 -15.87
C ALA A 154 3.95 11.45 -16.73
N ALA A 155 5.12 11.35 -17.33
CA ALA A 155 5.47 10.21 -18.18
C ALA A 155 5.44 8.87 -17.42
N ALA A 156 5.81 8.87 -16.15
CA ALA A 156 5.71 7.67 -15.29
C ALA A 156 4.25 7.27 -15.06
N ALA A 157 3.38 8.23 -14.78
CA ALA A 157 1.94 7.98 -14.61
C ALA A 157 1.30 7.46 -15.92
N ASP A 158 1.65 8.06 -17.06
CA ASP A 158 1.14 7.67 -18.39
C ASP A 158 1.58 6.25 -18.77
N ALA A 159 2.83 5.88 -18.50
CA ALA A 159 3.35 4.53 -18.73
C ALA A 159 2.58 3.49 -17.89
N ILE A 160 2.33 3.79 -16.63
CA ILE A 160 1.53 2.92 -15.75
C ILE A 160 0.10 2.82 -16.28
N ALA A 161 -0.56 3.94 -16.59
CA ALA A 161 -1.92 3.95 -17.12
C ALA A 161 -2.05 3.11 -18.41
N THR A 162 -1.08 3.23 -19.31
CA THR A 162 -1.03 2.47 -20.57
C THR A 162 -0.97 0.96 -20.31
N LEU A 163 -0.18 0.52 -19.32
CA LEU A 163 -0.05 -0.91 -19.00
C LEU A 163 -1.36 -1.53 -18.50
N TYR A 164 -2.24 -0.73 -17.85
CA TYR A 164 -3.52 -1.21 -17.31
C TYR A 164 -4.72 -0.83 -18.19
N ALA A 165 -4.51 -0.26 -19.38
CA ALA A 165 -5.62 0.02 -20.31
C ALA A 165 -6.40 -1.26 -20.65
N PRO A 166 -7.73 -1.22 -20.74
CA PRO A 166 -8.60 -0.03 -20.62
C PRO A 166 -9.06 0.28 -19.19
N TYR A 167 -8.51 -0.37 -18.17
CA TYR A 167 -8.97 -0.25 -16.78
C TYR A 167 -8.03 0.60 -15.90
N ALA A 168 -7.40 1.61 -16.49
CA ALA A 168 -6.73 2.67 -15.75
C ALA A 168 -7.74 3.74 -15.34
N VAL A 169 -8.03 3.81 -14.04
CA VAL A 169 -8.94 4.80 -13.44
C VAL A 169 -8.13 5.97 -12.94
N LEU A 170 -8.11 7.06 -13.72
CA LEU A 170 -7.41 8.28 -13.34
C LEU A 170 -8.21 9.08 -12.31
N LEU A 171 -7.51 9.50 -11.26
CA LEU A 171 -8.08 10.26 -10.15
C LEU A 171 -7.75 11.75 -10.30
N ARG A 172 -8.73 12.59 -10.00
CA ARG A 172 -8.51 14.04 -9.86
C ARG A 172 -7.84 14.35 -8.51
N PRO A 173 -7.20 15.53 -8.36
CA PRO A 173 -6.50 15.90 -7.12
C PRO A 173 -7.40 15.80 -5.87
N GLU A 174 -8.65 16.21 -5.94
CA GLU A 174 -9.59 16.11 -4.80
C GLU A 174 -9.93 14.67 -4.44
N GLN A 175 -9.94 13.75 -5.41
CA GLN A 175 -10.14 12.32 -5.18
C GLN A 175 -8.90 11.67 -4.55
N GLN A 176 -7.71 12.08 -5.00
CA GLN A 176 -6.45 11.66 -4.40
C GLN A 176 -6.37 12.16 -2.95
N ALA A 177 -6.72 13.42 -2.68
CA ALA A 177 -6.78 13.98 -1.33
C ALA A 177 -7.79 13.23 -0.41
N ALA A 178 -8.85 12.65 -0.99
CA ALA A 178 -9.77 11.76 -0.29
C ALA A 178 -9.28 10.31 -0.19
N PHE A 179 -7.99 10.04 -0.42
CA PHE A 179 -7.37 8.72 -0.38
C PHE A 179 -7.95 7.68 -1.35
N ALA A 180 -8.54 8.08 -2.49
CA ALA A 180 -9.14 7.14 -3.44
C ALA A 180 -8.12 6.13 -4.00
N ALA A 181 -6.85 6.47 -4.11
CA ALA A 181 -5.78 5.54 -4.46
C ALA A 181 -5.32 4.65 -3.29
N ASN A 182 -5.68 4.96 -2.03
CA ASN A 182 -5.29 4.14 -0.89
C ASN A 182 -6.25 2.95 -0.68
N ALA A 183 -6.38 2.15 -1.74
CA ALA A 183 -7.31 1.04 -1.87
C ALA A 183 -6.56 -0.29 -2.05
N ILE A 184 -7.25 -1.39 -1.78
CA ILE A 184 -6.67 -2.74 -1.92
C ILE A 184 -7.71 -3.74 -2.40
N ALA A 185 -7.32 -4.62 -3.33
CA ALA A 185 -8.08 -5.80 -3.72
C ALA A 185 -7.62 -7.00 -2.90
N LEU A 186 -8.40 -7.38 -1.88
CA LEU A 186 -8.13 -8.54 -1.00
C LEU A 186 -8.86 -9.81 -1.43
N ALA A 187 -9.80 -9.69 -2.36
CA ALA A 187 -10.52 -10.80 -2.96
C ALA A 187 -10.66 -10.56 -4.46
N PRO A 188 -10.84 -11.62 -5.27
CA PRO A 188 -10.83 -11.51 -6.74
C PRO A 188 -11.81 -10.51 -7.34
N GLY A 189 -12.94 -10.27 -6.70
CA GLY A 189 -14.00 -9.38 -7.20
C GLY A 189 -14.27 -8.16 -6.33
N ARG A 190 -13.42 -7.84 -5.35
CA ARG A 190 -13.70 -6.73 -4.44
C ARG A 190 -12.47 -5.88 -4.17
N VAL A 191 -12.63 -4.57 -4.37
CA VAL A 191 -11.70 -3.55 -3.91
C VAL A 191 -12.25 -2.87 -2.67
N TRP A 192 -11.41 -2.69 -1.66
CA TRP A 192 -11.75 -2.02 -0.42
C TRP A 192 -11.10 -0.65 -0.34
N MET A 193 -11.85 0.35 0.11
CA MET A 193 -11.39 1.71 0.36
C MET A 193 -12.20 2.36 1.50
N SER A 194 -11.85 3.55 1.92
CA SER A 194 -12.65 4.28 2.89
C SER A 194 -13.99 4.75 2.30
N GLU A 195 -14.95 5.10 3.17
CA GLU A 195 -16.22 5.71 2.73
C GLU A 195 -15.97 7.04 2.01
N ALA A 196 -15.04 7.86 2.50
CA ALA A 196 -14.67 9.12 1.86
C ALA A 196 -14.09 8.91 0.46
N ALA A 197 -13.17 7.95 0.32
CA ALA A 197 -12.58 7.56 -0.97
C ALA A 197 -13.65 7.06 -1.95
N ALA A 198 -14.56 6.18 -1.49
CA ALA A 198 -15.63 5.64 -2.33
C ALA A 198 -16.62 6.71 -2.77
N ALA A 199 -16.99 7.64 -1.88
CA ALA A 199 -17.88 8.75 -2.18
C ALA A 199 -17.25 9.78 -3.13
N ALA A 200 -15.93 9.89 -3.18
CA ALA A 200 -15.23 10.78 -4.09
C ALA A 200 -15.20 10.27 -5.54
N LEU A 201 -15.36 8.96 -5.78
CA LEU A 201 -15.39 8.40 -7.13
C LEU A 201 -16.65 8.81 -7.86
N ASP A 202 -16.52 9.15 -9.14
CA ASP A 202 -17.67 9.43 -9.98
C ASP A 202 -18.26 8.13 -10.61
N ALA A 203 -19.45 8.25 -11.19
CA ALA A 203 -20.15 7.12 -11.75
C ALA A 203 -19.41 6.42 -12.91
N ALA A 204 -18.58 7.15 -13.68
CA ALA A 204 -17.78 6.57 -14.75
C ALA A 204 -16.64 5.72 -14.20
N GLN A 205 -15.97 6.20 -13.16
CA GLN A 205 -14.91 5.49 -12.47
C GLN A 205 -15.43 4.21 -11.77
N VAL A 206 -16.60 4.29 -11.12
CA VAL A 206 -17.25 3.11 -10.51
C VAL A 206 -17.61 2.08 -11.59
N ARG A 207 -18.15 2.52 -12.75
CA ARG A 207 -18.43 1.61 -13.88
C ARG A 207 -17.15 0.99 -14.45
N ALA A 208 -16.04 1.74 -14.53
CA ALA A 208 -14.75 1.20 -15.00
C ALA A 208 -14.23 0.10 -14.05
N LEU A 209 -14.32 0.31 -12.73
CA LEU A 209 -14.00 -0.72 -11.74
C LEU A 209 -14.91 -1.95 -11.88
N ALA A 210 -16.21 -1.75 -12.08
CA ALA A 210 -17.15 -2.84 -12.29
C ALA A 210 -16.85 -3.63 -13.58
N ALA A 211 -16.50 -2.94 -14.68
CA ALA A 211 -16.09 -3.56 -15.95
C ALA A 211 -14.77 -4.35 -15.80
N ALA A 212 -13.85 -3.91 -14.91
CA ALA A 212 -12.66 -4.67 -14.54
C ALA A 212 -12.97 -5.85 -13.58
N GLY A 213 -14.24 -6.05 -13.21
CA GLY A 213 -14.70 -7.13 -12.35
C GLY A 213 -14.59 -6.84 -10.85
N PHE A 214 -14.63 -5.57 -10.44
CA PHE A 214 -14.57 -5.19 -9.03
C PHE A 214 -15.87 -4.54 -8.54
N GLN A 215 -16.31 -4.99 -7.37
CA GLN A 215 -17.25 -4.26 -6.52
C GLN A 215 -16.49 -3.44 -5.49
N VAL A 216 -16.91 -2.20 -5.26
CA VAL A 216 -16.31 -1.33 -4.24
C VAL A 216 -16.91 -1.67 -2.89
N GLY A 217 -16.05 -2.12 -1.98
CA GLY A 217 -16.34 -2.23 -0.55
C GLY A 217 -15.84 -0.99 0.17
N GLN A 218 -16.61 -0.48 1.12
CA GLN A 218 -16.27 0.76 1.83
C GLN A 218 -16.31 0.56 3.35
N VAL A 219 -15.46 1.32 4.05
CA VAL A 219 -15.32 1.25 5.51
C VAL A 219 -15.20 2.66 6.08
N PRO A 220 -15.91 3.01 7.19
CA PRO A 220 -15.75 4.31 7.84
C PRO A 220 -14.37 4.40 8.53
N LEU A 221 -13.50 5.26 8.02
CA LEU A 221 -12.11 5.42 8.47
C LEU A 221 -11.71 6.87 8.81
N ALA A 222 -12.65 7.80 8.97
CA ALA A 222 -12.36 9.22 9.17
C ALA A 222 -11.34 9.52 10.29
N ALA A 223 -11.40 8.78 11.41
CA ALA A 223 -10.45 8.94 12.50
C ALA A 223 -9.03 8.46 12.15
N ILE A 224 -8.91 7.48 11.24
CA ILE A 224 -7.62 6.96 10.75
C ILE A 224 -7.06 7.95 9.72
N GLU A 225 -7.90 8.45 8.84
CA GLU A 225 -7.53 9.40 7.79
C GLU A 225 -7.03 10.74 8.36
N ALA A 226 -7.56 11.16 9.50
CA ALA A 226 -7.03 12.30 10.27
C ALA A 226 -5.58 12.08 10.75
N GLY A 227 -5.12 10.84 10.83
CA GLY A 227 -3.73 10.46 11.13
C GLY A 227 -2.81 10.38 9.91
N GLY A 228 -3.29 10.75 8.71
CA GLY A 228 -2.47 10.84 7.50
C GLY A 228 -2.32 9.53 6.72
N GLY A 229 -3.22 8.56 6.87
CA GLY A 229 -3.25 7.33 6.07
C GLY A 229 -4.65 6.74 6.01
N SER A 230 -4.93 5.83 5.10
CA SER A 230 -6.25 5.24 4.93
C SER A 230 -6.20 3.70 4.88
N LEU A 231 -7.15 3.07 4.22
CA LEU A 231 -7.41 1.63 4.31
C LEU A 231 -6.19 0.77 3.97
N ARG A 232 -5.53 1.04 2.83
CA ARG A 232 -4.37 0.25 2.39
C ARG A 232 -3.21 0.31 3.39
N CYS A 233 -3.05 1.44 4.04
CA CYS A 233 -2.01 1.62 5.06
C CYS A 233 -2.23 0.76 6.30
N CYS A 234 -3.46 0.39 6.60
CA CYS A 234 -3.82 -0.43 7.77
C CYS A 234 -3.68 -1.95 7.54
N VAL A 235 -3.26 -2.39 6.35
CA VAL A 235 -3.20 -3.81 5.97
C VAL A 235 -1.79 -4.18 5.51
N ALA A 236 -1.12 -5.12 6.21
CA ALA A 236 0.21 -5.66 5.89
C ALA A 236 0.09 -7.02 5.19
#